data_aba0f96a1f9f485a6d98f0f6c1eabce6
#
_entry.id   aba0f96a1f9f485a6d98f0f6c1eabce6
#
_cell.length_a   1.000
_cell.length_b   1.000
_cell.length_c   1.000
_cell.angle_alpha   90.00
_cell.angle_beta   90.00
_cell.angle_gamma   90.00
#
_symmetry.space_group_name_H-M   'P 1'
#
loop_
_entity.id
_entity.type
_entity.pdbx_description
1 polymer ?
#
loop_
_entity_poly.entity_id
_entity_poly.type
_entity_poly.pdbx_seq_one_letter_code
_entity_poly.pdbx_strand_id
1 'polypeptide(L)'
;MITNGIKFQNFRNKKKSIKIKNYLKSFLKKDNAILQSLKKNYKDSFKIKNLKKIKKLKNFRLIGMGGSSLGAEAIYSFLRDKVKKNFIFVNDLDIDIKKTKSKKFLNLVISKSGETIETITNANILINKFDQNIFITENKENYLLKLAEKLKAEVIQHNNFIGGRYSVLSETGMLPAELMGLNVKKFRQLNDLVKNKRYLNALVS
;
A
#
# COMPACT_ATOMS: atom_id res chain seq x y z
N MET A 1 4.70 9.37 27.60
CA MET A 1 4.08 8.66 26.49
C MET A 1 3.51 9.66 25.51
N ILE A 2 3.75 9.52 24.24
CA ILE A 2 3.22 10.41 23.19
C ILE A 2 1.90 9.85 22.65
N THR A 3 1.84 8.55 22.50
CA THR A 3 0.64 7.75 22.29
C THR A 3 0.79 6.46 23.07
N ASN A 4 -0.29 5.69 23.24
CA ASN A 4 -0.17 4.34 23.81
C ASN A 4 0.76 3.50 22.92
N GLY A 5 1.90 3.08 23.46
CA GLY A 5 2.90 2.27 22.77
C GLY A 5 4.11 3.00 22.21
N ILE A 6 4.11 4.36 22.13
CA ILE A 6 5.29 5.11 21.67
C ILE A 6 5.91 5.89 22.82
N LYS A 7 7.16 5.58 23.15
CA LYS A 7 7.98 6.29 24.13
C LYS A 7 9.16 6.93 23.42
N PHE A 8 9.45 8.20 23.73
CA PHE A 8 10.72 8.81 23.34
C PHE A 8 11.73 8.59 24.44
N GLN A 9 12.80 7.89 24.15
CA GLN A 9 13.95 7.74 25.03
C GLN A 9 15.12 8.51 24.44
N ASN A 10 15.90 9.15 25.33
CA ASN A 10 17.13 9.88 24.95
C ASN A 10 16.94 11.08 24.01
N PHE A 11 15.72 11.58 23.87
CA PHE A 11 15.46 12.81 23.13
C PHE A 11 15.76 14.02 24.04
N ARG A 12 16.94 14.60 23.89
CA ARG A 12 17.27 15.85 24.57
C ARG A 12 16.73 17.00 23.71
N ASN A 13 15.72 17.71 24.19
CA ASN A 13 15.25 18.94 23.56
C ASN A 13 16.38 19.98 23.54
N LYS A 14 17.07 20.11 22.41
CA LYS A 14 17.92 21.25 22.11
C LYS A 14 17.01 22.44 21.74
N LYS A 15 17.55 23.61 21.54
CA LYS A 15 16.82 24.87 21.28
C LYS A 15 15.70 24.66 20.24
N LYS A 16 14.45 24.95 20.62
CA LYS A 16 13.28 24.83 19.74
C LYS A 16 13.37 25.78 18.56
N SER A 17 13.44 25.30 17.35
CA SER A 17 13.37 26.15 16.16
C SER A 17 11.93 26.55 15.84
N ILE A 18 11.57 27.79 16.20
CA ILE A 18 10.28 28.39 15.88
C ILE A 18 10.06 28.41 14.36
N LYS A 19 11.10 28.68 13.58
CA LYS A 19 11.08 28.72 12.11
C LYS A 19 10.66 27.36 11.54
N ILE A 20 11.30 26.26 11.96
CA ILE A 20 10.96 24.89 11.50
C ILE A 20 9.55 24.51 11.90
N LYS A 21 9.14 24.86 13.13
CA LYS A 21 7.77 24.57 13.61
C LYS A 21 6.70 25.30 12.79
N ASN A 22 6.93 26.56 12.44
CA ASN A 22 6.00 27.33 11.60
C ASN A 22 5.97 26.79 10.17
N TYR A 23 7.14 26.41 9.61
CA TYR A 23 7.23 25.79 8.30
C TYR A 23 6.45 24.46 8.27
N LEU A 24 6.64 23.58 9.25
CA LEU A 24 5.91 22.31 9.34
C LEU A 24 4.39 22.53 9.44
N LYS A 25 3.96 23.50 10.25
CA LYS A 25 2.53 23.86 10.34
C LYS A 25 1.95 24.34 9.00
N SER A 26 2.70 25.19 8.29
CA SER A 26 2.27 25.68 6.97
C SER A 26 2.23 24.55 5.94
N PHE A 27 3.23 23.65 5.95
CA PHE A 27 3.29 22.48 5.09
C PHE A 27 2.10 21.54 5.29
N LEU A 28 1.75 21.24 6.56
CA LEU A 28 0.61 20.38 6.90
C LEU A 28 -0.76 20.97 6.52
N LYS A 29 -0.82 22.31 6.33
CA LYS A 29 -2.04 22.99 5.84
C LYS A 29 -2.15 22.98 4.32
N LYS A 30 -1.05 22.76 3.59
CA LYS A 30 -1.10 22.71 2.12
C LYS A 30 -1.98 21.55 1.65
N ASP A 31 -2.79 21.84 0.65
CA ASP A 31 -3.56 20.81 -0.04
C ASP A 31 -2.63 20.04 -1.01
N ASN A 32 -2.09 18.94 -0.50
CA ASN A 32 -1.18 18.08 -1.22
C ASN A 32 -1.81 16.68 -1.29
N ALA A 33 -1.92 16.13 -2.50
CA ALA A 33 -2.56 14.83 -2.73
C ALA A 33 -1.90 13.69 -1.93
N ILE A 34 -0.56 13.73 -1.73
CA ILE A 34 0.16 12.75 -0.90
C ILE A 34 -0.33 12.86 0.55
N LEU A 35 -0.42 14.08 1.10
CA LEU A 35 -0.88 14.31 2.47
C LEU A 35 -2.36 13.94 2.64
N GLN A 36 -3.15 14.05 1.58
CA GLN A 36 -4.56 13.62 1.62
C GLN A 36 -4.70 12.12 1.84
N SER A 37 -3.83 11.29 1.23
CA SER A 37 -3.86 9.83 1.44
C SER A 37 -3.66 9.42 2.90
N LEU A 38 -3.04 10.29 3.71
CA LEU A 38 -2.83 10.08 5.13
C LEU A 38 -4.05 10.46 6.00
N LYS A 39 -5.01 11.19 5.46
CA LYS A 39 -6.18 11.68 6.19
C LYS A 39 -7.20 10.56 6.42
N LYS A 40 -7.93 10.62 7.54
CA LYS A 40 -9.00 9.65 7.88
C LYS A 40 -10.13 9.60 6.85
N ASN A 41 -10.37 10.69 6.13
CA ASN A 41 -11.43 10.84 5.14
C ASN A 41 -10.98 10.52 3.70
N TYR A 42 -9.76 10.05 3.51
CA TYR A 42 -9.30 9.60 2.19
C TYR A 42 -10.17 8.45 1.68
N LYS A 43 -10.57 8.55 0.42
CA LYS A 43 -11.37 7.52 -0.25
C LYS A 43 -10.47 6.72 -1.18
N ASP A 44 -10.31 5.44 -0.85
CA ASP A 44 -9.62 4.51 -1.75
C ASP A 44 -10.42 4.31 -3.03
N SER A 45 -9.75 4.05 -4.15
CA SER A 45 -10.38 3.80 -5.45
C SER A 45 -11.16 2.48 -5.50
N PHE A 46 -10.96 1.58 -4.55
CA PHE A 46 -11.70 0.32 -4.45
C PHE A 46 -12.90 0.42 -3.51
N LYS A 47 -13.95 -0.37 -3.82
CA LYS A 47 -15.13 -0.46 -2.97
C LYS A 47 -15.13 -1.78 -2.20
N ILE A 48 -15.14 -1.70 -0.87
CA ILE A 48 -15.14 -2.89 0.02
C ILE A 48 -16.30 -3.87 -0.31
N LYS A 49 -17.43 -3.35 -0.77
CA LYS A 49 -18.59 -4.18 -1.16
C LYS A 49 -18.25 -5.16 -2.28
N ASN A 50 -17.43 -4.75 -3.25
CA ASN A 50 -17.01 -5.59 -4.38
C ASN A 50 -16.06 -6.71 -3.95
N LEU A 51 -15.37 -6.52 -2.84
CA LEU A 51 -14.37 -7.47 -2.32
C LEU A 51 -14.97 -8.63 -1.51
N LYS A 52 -16.29 -8.66 -1.24
CA LYS A 52 -16.91 -9.66 -0.36
C LYS A 52 -16.63 -11.12 -0.77
N LYS A 53 -16.71 -11.43 -2.06
CA LYS A 53 -16.41 -12.78 -2.58
C LYS A 53 -14.92 -13.09 -2.51
N ILE A 54 -14.09 -12.12 -2.86
CA ILE A 54 -12.63 -12.22 -2.91
C ILE A 54 -12.05 -12.39 -1.50
N LYS A 55 -12.62 -11.72 -0.50
CA LYS A 55 -12.21 -11.84 0.91
C LYS A 55 -12.35 -13.25 1.49
N LYS A 56 -13.13 -14.13 0.87
CA LYS A 56 -13.26 -15.53 1.30
C LYS A 56 -12.06 -16.39 0.87
N LEU A 57 -11.27 -15.92 -0.08
CA LEU A 57 -10.09 -16.64 -0.57
C LEU A 57 -9.00 -16.67 0.52
N LYS A 58 -8.17 -17.70 0.47
CA LYS A 58 -7.10 -17.93 1.46
C LYS A 58 -5.72 -17.60 0.92
N ASN A 59 -5.51 -17.73 -0.39
CA ASN A 59 -4.19 -17.56 -1.01
C ASN A 59 -4.18 -16.36 -1.96
N PHE A 60 -3.23 -15.49 -1.75
CA PHE A 60 -3.02 -14.26 -2.51
C PHE A 60 -1.58 -14.19 -3.00
N ARG A 61 -1.38 -13.72 -4.22
CA ARG A 61 -0.08 -13.43 -4.79
C ARG A 61 -0.05 -11.96 -5.17
N LEU A 62 0.89 -11.22 -4.61
CA LEU A 62 1.11 -9.83 -4.96
C LEU A 62 2.35 -9.74 -5.83
N ILE A 63 2.18 -9.26 -7.06
CA ILE A 63 3.23 -9.09 -8.06
C ILE A 63 3.46 -7.59 -8.23
N GLY A 64 4.64 -7.10 -7.88
CA GLY A 64 4.97 -5.68 -7.96
C GLY A 64 6.34 -5.38 -7.39
N MET A 65 6.94 -4.27 -7.79
CA MET A 65 8.30 -3.86 -7.43
C MET A 65 8.31 -2.64 -6.52
N GLY A 66 9.28 -2.59 -5.60
CA GLY A 66 9.53 -1.44 -4.75
C GLY A 66 8.28 -0.97 -4.00
N GLY A 67 7.89 0.29 -4.17
CA GLY A 67 6.69 0.85 -3.49
C GLY A 67 5.37 0.15 -3.80
N SER A 68 5.31 -0.63 -4.88
CA SER A 68 4.12 -1.40 -5.24
C SER A 68 3.92 -2.66 -4.38
N SER A 69 4.97 -3.17 -3.74
CA SER A 69 4.92 -4.40 -2.92
C SER A 69 5.36 -4.20 -1.48
N LEU A 70 6.45 -3.44 -1.24
CA LEU A 70 7.11 -3.35 0.06
C LEU A 70 6.20 -2.85 1.19
N GLY A 71 5.28 -1.93 0.89
CA GLY A 71 4.34 -1.43 1.89
C GLY A 71 3.36 -2.51 2.37
N ALA A 72 2.82 -3.30 1.45
CA ALA A 72 1.93 -4.41 1.76
C ALA A 72 2.67 -5.56 2.46
N GLU A 73 3.90 -5.84 2.05
CA GLU A 73 4.77 -6.84 2.66
C GLU A 73 5.14 -6.47 4.09
N ALA A 74 5.49 -5.21 4.34
CA ALA A 74 5.75 -4.70 5.69
C ALA A 74 4.52 -4.84 6.60
N ILE A 75 3.32 -4.51 6.11
CA ILE A 75 2.06 -4.70 6.86
C ILE A 75 1.86 -6.18 7.17
N TYR A 76 2.03 -7.06 6.19
CA TYR A 76 1.89 -8.49 6.36
C TYR A 76 2.85 -9.06 7.40
N SER A 77 4.13 -8.72 7.31
CA SER A 77 5.17 -9.18 8.22
C SER A 77 4.95 -8.67 9.64
N PHE A 78 4.66 -7.38 9.80
CA PHE A 78 4.45 -6.75 11.11
C PHE A 78 3.18 -7.26 11.83
N LEU A 79 2.11 -7.54 11.07
CA LEU A 79 0.82 -7.99 11.62
C LEU A 79 0.56 -9.48 11.35
N ARG A 80 1.61 -10.26 11.13
CA ARG A 80 1.53 -11.68 10.74
C ARG A 80 0.62 -12.48 11.66
N ASP A 81 0.70 -12.26 12.95
CA ASP A 81 -0.10 -12.99 13.96
C ASP A 81 -1.61 -12.72 13.84
N LYS A 82 -1.99 -11.59 13.23
CA LYS A 82 -3.39 -11.20 13.01
C LYS A 82 -3.92 -11.63 11.65
N VAL A 83 -3.05 -12.02 10.73
CA VAL A 83 -3.43 -12.39 9.36
C VAL A 83 -3.51 -13.89 9.22
N LYS A 84 -4.73 -14.42 9.00
CA LYS A 84 -5.00 -15.84 8.79
C LYS A 84 -4.90 -16.29 7.33
N LYS A 85 -4.47 -15.39 6.45
CA LYS A 85 -4.39 -15.61 5.00
C LYS A 85 -2.94 -15.74 4.56
N ASN A 86 -2.74 -16.46 3.46
CA ASN A 86 -1.42 -16.66 2.90
C ASN A 86 -1.18 -15.65 1.78
N PHE A 87 -0.13 -14.85 1.91
CA PHE A 87 0.35 -13.92 0.90
C PHE A 87 1.73 -14.34 0.44
N ILE A 88 1.93 -14.38 -0.87
CA ILE A 88 3.22 -14.52 -1.52
C ILE A 88 3.52 -13.19 -2.22
N PHE A 89 4.68 -12.63 -1.95
CA PHE A 89 5.16 -11.41 -2.60
C PHE A 89 6.18 -11.79 -3.67
N VAL A 90 5.95 -11.27 -4.87
CA VAL A 90 6.81 -11.46 -6.04
C VAL A 90 7.33 -10.08 -6.42
N ASN A 91 8.52 -9.77 -5.95
CA ASN A 91 9.13 -8.45 -6.03
C ASN A 91 10.56 -8.47 -6.60
N ASP A 92 10.96 -9.59 -7.17
CA ASP A 92 12.21 -9.76 -7.92
C ASP A 92 11.97 -10.71 -9.12
N LEU A 93 13.01 -10.97 -9.92
CA LEU A 93 12.97 -11.87 -11.06
C LEU A 93 13.39 -13.31 -10.73
N ASP A 94 13.92 -13.54 -9.53
CA ASP A 94 14.31 -14.87 -9.06
C ASP A 94 13.11 -15.59 -8.40
N ILE A 95 12.24 -16.14 -9.24
CA ILE A 95 11.01 -16.79 -8.81
C ILE A 95 11.19 -18.31 -8.81
N ASP A 96 11.02 -18.93 -7.65
CA ASP A 96 10.79 -20.37 -7.59
C ASP A 96 9.37 -20.71 -8.08
N ILE A 97 9.26 -20.88 -9.40
CA ILE A 97 8.00 -21.15 -10.10
C ILE A 97 7.32 -22.41 -9.54
N LYS A 98 8.07 -23.41 -9.07
CA LYS A 98 7.50 -24.65 -8.54
C LYS A 98 6.67 -24.42 -7.28
N LYS A 99 7.12 -23.53 -6.38
CA LYS A 99 6.36 -23.18 -5.16
C LYS A 99 5.06 -22.42 -5.45
N THR A 100 4.96 -21.77 -6.60
CA THR A 100 3.85 -20.88 -6.92
C THR A 100 2.76 -21.52 -7.80
N LYS A 101 3.04 -22.63 -8.49
CA LYS A 101 2.08 -23.27 -9.44
C LYS A 101 1.07 -24.21 -8.80
N SER A 102 1.29 -24.70 -7.59
CA SER A 102 0.50 -25.78 -7.00
C SER A 102 -0.84 -25.35 -6.35
N LYS A 103 -1.10 -24.05 -6.21
CA LYS A 103 -2.29 -23.52 -5.52
C LYS A 103 -3.01 -22.47 -6.37
N LYS A 104 -4.34 -22.44 -6.24
CA LYS A 104 -5.15 -21.36 -6.83
C LYS A 104 -4.96 -20.08 -6.02
N PHE A 105 -4.46 -19.05 -6.68
CA PHE A 105 -4.23 -17.72 -6.09
C PHE A 105 -5.20 -16.69 -6.68
N LEU A 106 -5.49 -15.66 -5.90
CA LEU A 106 -5.88 -14.38 -6.46
C LEU A 106 -4.61 -13.55 -6.64
N ASN A 107 -4.37 -13.08 -7.85
CA ASN A 107 -3.22 -12.27 -8.18
C ASN A 107 -3.57 -10.78 -8.06
N LEU A 108 -2.75 -10.04 -7.31
CA LEU A 108 -2.73 -8.59 -7.25
C LEU A 108 -1.52 -8.11 -8.04
N VAL A 109 -1.72 -7.55 -9.22
CA VAL A 109 -0.65 -7.01 -10.06
C VAL A 109 -0.60 -5.50 -9.89
N ILE A 110 0.49 -5.00 -9.33
CA ILE A 110 0.60 -3.61 -8.91
C ILE A 110 1.80 -2.94 -9.59
N SER A 111 1.53 -2.00 -10.46
CA SER A 111 2.52 -1.06 -10.98
C SER A 111 1.84 0.25 -11.33
N LYS A 112 2.32 1.34 -10.75
CA LYS A 112 1.77 2.67 -11.03
C LYS A 112 1.82 2.99 -12.51
N SER A 113 3.01 2.92 -13.14
CA SER A 113 3.18 3.19 -14.57
C SER A 113 2.56 2.13 -15.48
N GLY A 114 2.35 0.91 -14.96
CA GLY A 114 1.96 -0.24 -15.76
C GLY A 114 3.04 -0.74 -16.73
N GLU A 115 4.26 -0.18 -16.66
CA GLU A 115 5.37 -0.44 -17.59
C GLU A 115 6.63 -0.98 -16.88
N THR A 116 6.55 -1.33 -15.58
CA THR A 116 7.68 -1.89 -14.84
C THR A 116 8.01 -3.28 -15.38
N ILE A 117 9.19 -3.45 -15.97
CA ILE A 117 9.58 -4.67 -16.71
C ILE A 117 9.49 -5.90 -15.82
N GLU A 118 9.99 -5.84 -14.59
CA GLU A 118 9.96 -6.96 -13.65
C GLU A 118 8.51 -7.37 -13.31
N THR A 119 7.65 -6.39 -13.11
CA THR A 119 6.22 -6.66 -12.83
C THR A 119 5.53 -7.29 -14.04
N ILE A 120 5.82 -6.80 -15.25
CA ILE A 120 5.30 -7.34 -16.52
C ILE A 120 5.78 -8.78 -16.73
N THR A 121 7.08 -9.01 -16.57
CA THR A 121 7.69 -10.33 -16.73
C THR A 121 7.07 -11.34 -15.78
N ASN A 122 7.01 -10.99 -14.50
CA ASN A 122 6.44 -11.85 -13.47
C ASN A 122 4.93 -12.11 -13.71
N ALA A 123 4.19 -11.10 -14.13
CA ALA A 123 2.78 -11.25 -14.46
C ALA A 123 2.59 -12.23 -15.63
N ASN A 124 3.37 -12.09 -16.71
CA ASN A 124 3.26 -12.95 -17.87
C ASN A 124 3.65 -14.42 -17.58
N ILE A 125 4.59 -14.65 -16.64
CA ILE A 125 5.01 -16.01 -16.26
C ILE A 125 3.98 -16.67 -15.33
N LEU A 126 3.40 -15.90 -14.39
CA LEU A 126 2.66 -16.45 -13.26
C LEU A 126 1.16 -16.44 -13.42
N ILE A 127 0.61 -15.58 -14.28
CA ILE A 127 -0.84 -15.39 -14.43
C ILE A 127 -1.35 -16.20 -15.62
N ASN A 128 -2.51 -16.81 -15.44
CA ASN A 128 -3.24 -17.41 -16.54
C ASN A 128 -4.68 -16.84 -16.59
N LYS A 129 -5.38 -17.08 -17.71
CA LYS A 129 -6.73 -16.56 -17.98
C LYS A 129 -7.82 -17.08 -17.03
N PHE A 130 -7.55 -18.18 -16.32
CA PHE A 130 -8.50 -18.79 -15.39
C PHE A 130 -8.29 -18.34 -13.95
N ASP A 131 -7.20 -17.60 -13.68
CA ASP A 131 -6.93 -17.03 -12.37
C ASP A 131 -7.85 -15.84 -12.11
N GLN A 132 -8.12 -15.57 -10.84
CA GLN A 132 -8.70 -14.30 -10.45
C GLN A 132 -7.59 -13.27 -10.35
N ASN A 133 -7.70 -12.20 -11.14
CA ASN A 133 -6.69 -11.17 -11.23
C ASN A 133 -7.29 -9.80 -10.93
N ILE A 134 -6.57 -8.99 -10.18
CA ILE A 134 -6.85 -7.57 -9.93
C ILE A 134 -5.60 -6.79 -10.27
N PHE A 135 -5.75 -5.74 -11.07
CA PHE A 135 -4.67 -4.85 -11.44
C PHE A 135 -4.82 -3.51 -10.73
N ILE A 136 -3.70 -2.96 -10.24
CA ILE A 136 -3.62 -1.60 -9.71
C ILE A 136 -2.63 -0.82 -10.56
N THR A 137 -3.13 0.11 -11.37
CA THR A 137 -2.31 0.92 -12.27
C THR A 137 -2.97 2.29 -12.50
N GLU A 138 -2.25 3.24 -13.07
CA GLU A 138 -2.81 4.54 -13.48
C GLU A 138 -3.86 4.37 -14.58
N ASN A 139 -4.82 5.30 -14.62
CA ASN A 139 -5.79 5.40 -15.71
C ASN A 139 -5.16 6.12 -16.92
N LYS A 140 -4.09 5.54 -17.44
CA LYS A 140 -3.36 5.98 -18.63
C LYS A 140 -3.02 4.73 -19.42
N GLU A 141 -3.06 4.80 -20.75
CA GLU A 141 -2.67 3.69 -21.59
C GLU A 141 -1.30 3.13 -21.19
N ASN A 142 -1.26 1.86 -20.83
CA ASN A 142 -0.06 1.15 -20.42
C ASN A 142 -0.24 -0.36 -20.61
N TYR A 143 0.85 -1.11 -20.50
CA TYR A 143 0.86 -2.55 -20.73
C TYR A 143 -0.08 -3.32 -19.77
N LEU A 144 -0.04 -3.01 -18.47
CA LEU A 144 -0.88 -3.73 -17.50
C LEU A 144 -2.37 -3.46 -17.71
N LEU A 145 -2.75 -2.27 -18.16
CA LEU A 145 -4.14 -1.97 -18.48
C LEU A 145 -4.62 -2.83 -19.66
N LYS A 146 -3.82 -2.91 -20.75
CA LYS A 146 -4.11 -3.77 -21.90
C LYS A 146 -4.19 -5.26 -21.50
N LEU A 147 -3.28 -5.70 -20.64
CA LEU A 147 -3.29 -7.07 -20.13
C LEU A 147 -4.56 -7.36 -19.31
N ALA A 148 -4.95 -6.43 -18.43
CA ALA A 148 -6.17 -6.55 -17.63
C ALA A 148 -7.43 -6.66 -18.51
N GLU A 149 -7.53 -5.83 -19.54
CA GLU A 149 -8.63 -5.88 -20.53
C GLU A 149 -8.69 -7.24 -21.24
N LYS A 150 -7.55 -7.72 -21.74
CA LYS A 150 -7.42 -9.04 -22.38
C LYS A 150 -7.87 -10.18 -21.46
N LEU A 151 -7.57 -10.08 -20.18
CA LEU A 151 -7.93 -11.07 -19.16
C LEU A 151 -9.34 -10.85 -18.59
N LYS A 152 -10.04 -9.79 -18.97
CA LYS A 152 -11.32 -9.34 -18.37
C LYS A 152 -11.21 -9.22 -16.85
N ALA A 153 -10.08 -8.72 -16.38
CA ALA A 153 -9.76 -8.58 -14.96
C ALA A 153 -10.21 -7.22 -14.40
N GLU A 154 -10.44 -7.16 -13.09
CA GLU A 154 -10.77 -5.91 -12.40
C GLU A 154 -9.55 -4.99 -12.37
N VAL A 155 -9.74 -3.72 -12.72
CA VAL A 155 -8.74 -2.66 -12.64
C VAL A 155 -9.14 -1.67 -11.55
N ILE A 156 -8.22 -1.44 -10.63
CA ILE A 156 -8.33 -0.41 -9.59
C ILE A 156 -7.36 0.71 -9.94
N GLN A 157 -7.89 1.90 -10.08
CA GLN A 157 -7.08 3.06 -10.44
C GLN A 157 -6.10 3.40 -9.31
N HIS A 158 -4.82 3.49 -9.66
CA HIS A 158 -3.79 4.08 -8.82
C HIS A 158 -3.84 5.60 -8.95
N ASN A 159 -3.79 6.32 -7.82
CA ASN A 159 -3.78 7.77 -7.85
C ASN A 159 -2.46 8.30 -8.43
N ASN A 160 -2.56 9.08 -9.52
CA ASN A 160 -1.40 9.59 -10.29
C ASN A 160 -0.49 10.50 -9.46
N PHE A 161 -1.04 11.16 -8.45
CA PHE A 161 -0.28 12.10 -7.61
C PHE A 161 0.50 11.42 -6.47
N ILE A 162 0.25 10.12 -6.24
CA ILE A 162 0.93 9.37 -5.18
C ILE A 162 2.06 8.56 -5.80
N GLY A 163 3.31 8.96 -5.53
CA GLY A 163 4.50 8.20 -5.94
C GLY A 163 4.66 6.91 -5.12
N GLY A 164 5.36 5.91 -5.67
CA GLY A 164 5.53 4.58 -5.05
C GLY A 164 6.00 4.63 -3.59
N ARG A 165 6.94 5.51 -3.26
CA ARG A 165 7.46 5.69 -1.88
C ARG A 165 6.42 6.14 -0.87
N TYR A 166 5.31 6.71 -1.30
CA TYR A 166 4.25 7.26 -0.45
C TYR A 166 2.94 6.48 -0.56
N SER A 167 2.93 5.35 -1.29
CA SER A 167 1.71 4.65 -1.71
C SER A 167 1.15 3.67 -0.69
N VAL A 168 1.86 3.38 0.40
CA VAL A 168 1.43 2.38 1.40
C VAL A 168 0.03 2.66 1.97
N LEU A 169 -0.35 3.93 2.15
CA LEU A 169 -1.67 4.32 2.64
C LEU A 169 -2.66 4.68 1.51
N SER A 170 -2.31 4.37 0.26
CA SER A 170 -3.23 4.37 -0.88
C SER A 170 -3.70 2.96 -1.22
N GLU A 171 -4.35 2.79 -2.35
CA GLU A 171 -4.87 1.52 -2.87
C GLU A 171 -3.81 0.40 -2.84
N THR A 172 -2.56 0.76 -3.10
CA THR A 172 -1.41 -0.15 -3.21
C THR A 172 -1.15 -0.94 -1.92
N GLY A 173 -1.25 -0.31 -0.76
CA GLY A 173 -1.09 -1.00 0.52
C GLY A 173 -2.43 -1.33 1.19
N MET A 174 -3.47 -0.50 0.99
CA MET A 174 -4.75 -0.67 1.70
C MET A 174 -5.63 -1.75 1.10
N LEU A 175 -5.60 -2.00 -0.22
CA LEU A 175 -6.30 -3.15 -0.79
C LEU A 175 -5.74 -4.48 -0.27
N PRO A 176 -4.42 -4.73 -0.33
CA PRO A 176 -3.84 -5.92 0.30
C PRO A 176 -4.19 -6.03 1.79
N ALA A 177 -4.09 -4.94 2.56
CA ALA A 177 -4.43 -4.94 3.98
C ALA A 177 -5.90 -5.32 4.25
N GLU A 178 -6.82 -4.83 3.43
CA GLU A 178 -8.25 -5.20 3.49
C GLU A 178 -8.46 -6.69 3.15
N LEU A 179 -7.73 -7.21 2.17
CA LEU A 179 -7.76 -8.63 1.81
C LEU A 179 -7.11 -9.52 2.88
N MET A 180 -6.12 -9.01 3.63
CA MET A 180 -5.56 -9.66 4.82
C MET A 180 -6.57 -9.76 5.97
N GLY A 181 -7.68 -9.03 5.89
CA GLY A 181 -8.72 -8.98 6.94
C GLY A 181 -8.47 -7.89 7.99
N LEU A 182 -7.56 -6.96 7.70
CA LEU A 182 -7.22 -5.86 8.59
C LEU A 182 -8.18 -4.67 8.43
N ASN A 183 -8.37 -3.91 9.49
CA ASN A 183 -9.19 -2.70 9.43
C ASN A 183 -8.36 -1.52 8.89
N VAL A 184 -8.48 -1.22 7.60
CA VAL A 184 -7.70 -0.18 6.91
C VAL A 184 -7.93 1.22 7.47
N LYS A 185 -9.07 1.50 8.09
CA LYS A 185 -9.33 2.80 8.73
C LYS A 185 -8.37 3.08 9.88
N LYS A 186 -7.87 2.03 10.55
CA LYS A 186 -6.92 2.17 11.66
C LYS A 186 -5.53 2.62 11.19
N PHE A 187 -5.14 2.34 9.96
CA PHE A 187 -3.83 2.75 9.43
C PHE A 187 -3.72 4.27 9.21
N ARG A 188 -4.83 4.98 9.05
CA ARG A 188 -4.84 6.45 8.85
C ARG A 188 -5.01 7.24 10.14
N GLN A 189 -4.81 6.64 11.30
CA GLN A 189 -4.90 7.33 12.60
C GLN A 189 -3.63 8.11 12.99
N LEU A 190 -2.55 8.02 12.21
CA LEU A 190 -1.29 8.75 12.44
C LEU A 190 -1.45 10.27 12.49
N ASN A 191 -2.54 10.82 11.97
CA ASN A 191 -2.86 12.24 12.10
C ASN A 191 -2.94 12.71 13.56
N ASP A 192 -3.34 11.85 14.48
CA ASP A 192 -3.40 12.19 15.90
C ASP A 192 -1.99 12.32 16.49
N LEU A 193 -1.02 11.54 15.99
CA LEU A 193 0.38 11.67 16.35
C LEU A 193 0.97 13.01 15.87
N VAL A 194 0.71 13.38 14.61
CA VAL A 194 1.20 14.63 14.01
C VAL A 194 0.57 15.87 14.69
N LYS A 195 -0.62 15.77 15.25
CA LYS A 195 -1.26 16.84 16.02
C LYS A 195 -0.72 16.97 17.45
N ASN A 196 -0.01 15.97 17.94
CA ASN A 196 0.51 15.96 19.29
C ASN A 196 1.64 17.00 19.45
N LYS A 197 1.44 17.99 20.32
CA LYS A 197 2.41 19.08 20.53
C LYS A 197 3.76 18.58 21.01
N ARG A 198 3.85 17.53 21.85
CA ARG A 198 5.08 16.94 22.34
C ARG A 198 5.86 16.28 21.19
N TYR A 199 5.15 15.51 20.35
CA TYR A 199 5.74 14.88 19.16
C TYR A 199 6.30 15.93 18.19
N LEU A 200 5.51 16.95 17.84
CA LEU A 200 5.96 18.03 16.96
C LEU A 200 7.16 18.78 17.53
N ASN A 201 7.17 19.06 18.83
CA ASN A 201 8.31 19.71 19.47
C ASN A 201 9.56 18.83 19.45
N ALA A 202 9.41 17.50 19.60
CA ALA A 202 10.55 16.57 19.51
C ALA A 202 11.11 16.45 18.09
N LEU A 203 10.25 16.53 17.05
CA LEU A 203 10.70 16.50 15.66
C LEU A 203 11.45 17.76 15.20
N VAL A 204 11.21 18.91 15.85
CA VAL A 204 11.79 20.21 15.44
C VAL A 204 12.87 20.70 16.40
N SER A 205 13.27 19.91 17.36
CA SER A 205 14.41 20.14 18.25
C SER A 205 15.61 19.32 17.85
#